data_37e49a6c87912b0a05611d9b08e8ba55
#
_entry.id   37e49a6c87912b0a05611d9b08e8ba55
#
_cell.length_a   1.000
_cell.length_b   1.000
_cell.length_c   1.000
_cell.angle_alpha   90.00
_cell.angle_beta   90.00
_cell.angle_gamma   90.00
#
_symmetry.space_group_name_H-M   'P 1'
#
loop_
_entity.id
_entity.type
_entity.pdbx_description
1 polymer ?
#
loop_
_entity_poly.entity_id
_entity_poly.type
_entity_poly.pdbx_seq_one_letter_code
_entity_poly.pdbx_strand_id
1 'polypeptide(L)'
;MIRTFYLFALALLMACATGLAQTQNPSPDKWTDYASGDYDIQPNITYATANNTDLKLDLYLPRDRRAPKPTLILFHGGGWVAGKKEQNVLYLLPYLSMGWAVINVEYRMAPNSLAPAAVEDCRCALRWAFYHAKDYNLDTSKFVLTGTSAGGHLALITGMLPPQSVFDRQCPTDNSTRWNQGAEPQIKVAAIINWFGITDVAELIDGPNAKHYAMEWFGSLTNRAELARELSPITYVRAGLPPIITFHGDEDDIVPYNQAVRLHAALDKAGVPNQLVTIRGRKHDGFNRQELVNIYADIRAFLIKYGVIKTD
;
A
#
# COMPACT_ATOMS: atom_id res chain seq x y z
N MET A 1 42.03 60.69 -55.21
CA MET A 1 41.51 60.77 -53.84
C MET A 1 40.49 59.69 -53.68
N ILE A 2 40.89 58.54 -53.14
CA ILE A 2 40.04 57.34 -53.00
C ILE A 2 39.85 57.16 -51.52
N ARG A 3 38.60 57.28 -51.03
CA ARG A 3 38.19 56.97 -49.65
C ARG A 3 37.77 55.52 -49.54
N THR A 4 38.50 54.75 -48.76
CA THR A 4 38.24 53.34 -48.46
C THR A 4 37.28 53.28 -47.30
N PHE A 5 36.10 52.63 -47.48
CA PHE A 5 35.16 52.30 -46.41
C PHE A 5 35.50 50.92 -45.82
N TYR A 6 35.82 50.87 -44.54
CA TYR A 6 35.94 49.62 -43.81
C TYR A 6 34.51 49.22 -43.23
N LEU A 7 34.00 48.11 -43.69
CA LEU A 7 32.86 47.47 -43.13
C LEU A 7 33.30 46.54 -41.98
N PHE A 8 32.91 46.89 -40.77
CA PHE A 8 33.02 45.99 -39.63
C PHE A 8 31.87 45.03 -39.64
N ALA A 9 32.13 43.72 -39.91
CA ALA A 9 31.16 42.64 -39.72
C ALA A 9 31.22 42.18 -38.27
N LEU A 10 30.17 42.46 -37.50
CA LEU A 10 30.00 41.98 -36.14
C LEU A 10 29.41 40.56 -36.19
N ALA A 11 30.23 39.54 -36.00
CA ALA A 11 29.75 38.16 -35.86
C ALA A 11 29.19 37.93 -34.45
N LEU A 12 27.86 37.81 -34.35
CA LEU A 12 27.16 37.42 -33.10
C LEU A 12 27.30 35.92 -32.93
N LEU A 13 28.18 35.47 -32.05
CA LEU A 13 28.28 34.09 -31.59
C LEU A 13 27.13 33.83 -30.60
N MET A 14 26.03 33.23 -31.06
CA MET A 14 25.04 32.60 -30.17
C MET A 14 25.65 31.35 -29.56
N ALA A 15 26.10 31.43 -28.32
CA ALA A 15 26.41 30.26 -27.52
C ALA A 15 25.11 29.58 -27.11
N CYS A 16 24.72 28.49 -27.81
CA CYS A 16 23.69 27.58 -27.36
C CYS A 16 24.20 26.87 -26.11
N ALA A 17 23.89 27.40 -24.94
CA ALA A 17 24.09 26.67 -23.70
C ALA A 17 23.05 25.54 -23.63
N THR A 18 23.40 24.35 -24.12
CA THR A 18 22.69 23.13 -23.81
C THR A 18 22.90 22.87 -22.32
N GLY A 19 21.98 23.33 -21.52
CA GLY A 19 21.92 22.96 -20.12
C GLY A 19 21.66 21.45 -20.01
N LEU A 20 22.74 20.69 -19.87
CA LEU A 20 22.65 19.33 -19.37
C LEU A 20 22.02 19.44 -17.97
N ALA A 21 20.75 19.08 -17.87
CA ALA A 21 20.13 18.86 -16.57
C ALA A 21 20.99 17.83 -15.85
N GLN A 22 21.90 18.29 -14.99
CA GLN A 22 22.57 17.43 -14.04
C GLN A 22 21.44 16.75 -13.24
N THR A 23 21.25 15.46 -13.46
CA THR A 23 20.52 14.63 -12.52
C THR A 23 21.25 14.78 -11.19
N GLN A 24 20.72 15.64 -10.31
CA GLN A 24 21.25 15.76 -8.96
C GLN A 24 21.14 14.37 -8.35
N ASN A 25 22.29 13.70 -8.20
CA ASN A 25 22.37 12.59 -7.27
C ASN A 25 21.82 13.12 -5.94
N PRO A 26 20.97 12.38 -5.23
CA PRO A 26 20.53 12.80 -3.92
C PRO A 26 21.76 13.18 -3.11
N SER A 27 21.75 14.40 -2.54
CA SER A 27 22.84 14.85 -1.70
C SER A 27 23.20 13.77 -0.69
N PRO A 28 24.52 13.51 -0.48
CA PRO A 28 24.94 12.59 0.59
C PRO A 28 24.29 12.89 1.94
N ASP A 29 23.87 14.13 2.17
CA ASP A 29 23.23 14.59 3.39
C ASP A 29 21.87 13.92 3.66
N LYS A 30 21.11 13.56 2.64
CA LYS A 30 19.85 12.83 2.81
C LYS A 30 19.99 11.39 3.30
N TRP A 31 21.10 10.71 3.04
CA TRP A 31 21.36 9.40 3.54
C TRP A 31 21.82 9.48 4.98
N THR A 32 22.55 10.57 5.39
CA THR A 32 23.00 10.78 6.75
C THR A 32 21.83 11.04 7.69
N ASP A 33 20.74 11.67 7.22
CA ASP A 33 19.52 11.84 8.00
C ASP A 33 18.94 10.48 8.44
N TYR A 34 18.90 9.49 7.53
CA TYR A 34 18.46 8.15 7.89
C TYR A 34 19.49 7.39 8.74
N ALA A 35 20.77 7.54 8.43
CA ALA A 35 21.87 6.90 9.16
C ALA A 35 22.13 7.52 10.53
N SER A 36 21.76 8.81 10.73
CA SER A 36 21.88 9.52 12.02
C SER A 36 20.88 9.09 13.07
N GLY A 37 19.97 8.19 12.70
CA GLY A 37 19.09 7.54 13.66
C GLY A 37 17.81 8.29 13.94
N ASP A 38 17.18 8.89 12.93
CA ASP A 38 15.87 9.53 13.06
C ASP A 38 14.74 8.52 13.30
N TYR A 39 15.01 7.25 13.16
CA TYR A 39 14.06 6.15 13.36
C TYR A 39 14.53 5.14 14.41
N ASP A 40 13.57 4.68 15.18
CA ASP A 40 13.65 3.48 16.00
C ASP A 40 12.99 2.33 15.23
N ILE A 41 13.68 1.20 15.09
CA ILE A 41 13.15 0.01 14.42
C ILE A 41 12.98 -1.08 15.48
N GLN A 42 11.74 -1.54 15.66
CA GLN A 42 11.39 -2.64 16.54
C GLN A 42 10.94 -3.83 15.69
N PRO A 43 11.83 -4.79 15.42
CA PRO A 43 11.48 -5.92 14.58
C PRO A 43 10.75 -7.02 15.36
N ASN A 44 9.95 -7.81 14.63
CA ASN A 44 9.35 -9.05 15.12
C ASN A 44 8.45 -8.91 16.35
N ILE A 45 7.70 -7.80 16.46
CA ILE A 45 6.67 -7.64 17.47
C ILE A 45 5.54 -8.63 17.19
N THR A 46 5.14 -9.41 18.19
CA THR A 46 3.97 -10.30 18.06
C THR A 46 2.69 -9.48 18.17
N TYR A 47 1.89 -9.45 17.11
CA TYR A 47 0.60 -8.77 17.12
C TYR A 47 -0.59 -9.71 17.36
N ALA A 48 -0.40 -10.99 17.11
CA ALA A 48 -1.37 -12.04 17.40
C ALA A 48 -0.67 -13.41 17.42
N THR A 49 -1.37 -14.43 17.94
CA THR A 49 -0.95 -15.82 17.83
C THR A 49 -2.14 -16.63 17.31
N ALA A 50 -1.97 -17.35 16.22
CA ALA A 50 -2.99 -18.17 15.62
C ALA A 50 -2.42 -19.53 15.21
N ASN A 51 -3.12 -20.64 15.53
CA ASN A 51 -2.67 -22.00 15.24
C ASN A 51 -1.23 -22.27 15.71
N ASN A 52 -0.90 -21.86 16.94
CA ASN A 52 0.45 -21.95 17.54
C ASN A 52 1.56 -21.24 16.74
N THR A 53 1.20 -20.30 15.89
CA THR A 53 2.14 -19.47 15.14
C THR A 53 2.04 -18.03 15.62
N ASP A 54 3.15 -17.47 16.05
CA ASP A 54 3.24 -16.05 16.36
C ASP A 54 3.26 -15.23 15.07
N LEU A 55 2.30 -14.34 14.93
CA LEU A 55 2.19 -13.40 13.83
C LEU A 55 3.01 -12.15 14.15
N LYS A 56 3.95 -11.81 13.30
CA LYS A 56 4.96 -10.77 13.55
C LYS A 56 4.75 -9.55 12.66
N LEU A 57 5.12 -8.40 13.19
CA LEU A 57 5.27 -7.18 12.42
C LEU A 57 6.58 -6.47 12.81
N ASP A 58 7.06 -5.61 11.91
CA ASP A 58 8.13 -4.67 12.24
C ASP A 58 7.55 -3.28 12.34
N LEU A 59 8.00 -2.53 13.34
CA LEU A 59 7.57 -1.17 13.60
C LEU A 59 8.73 -0.20 13.40
N TYR A 60 8.55 0.75 12.50
CA TYR A 60 9.49 1.84 12.23
C TYR A 60 8.88 3.12 12.78
N LEU A 61 9.50 3.71 13.77
CA LEU A 61 8.98 4.87 14.49
C LEU A 61 9.93 6.07 14.37
N PRO A 62 9.43 7.23 13.92
CA PRO A 62 10.22 8.45 14.03
C PRO A 62 10.59 8.72 15.49
N ARG A 63 11.83 9.11 15.77
CA ARG A 63 12.26 9.52 17.13
C ARG A 63 11.61 10.83 17.57
N ASP A 64 11.22 11.66 16.63
CA ASP A 64 10.39 12.82 16.93
C ASP A 64 8.97 12.41 17.37
N ARG A 65 8.72 12.46 18.67
CA ARG A 65 7.45 12.09 19.31
C ARG A 65 6.58 13.28 19.69
N ARG A 66 6.88 14.49 19.21
CA ARG A 66 6.15 15.73 19.57
C ARG A 66 4.68 15.70 19.19
N ALA A 67 4.32 14.98 18.15
CA ALA A 67 2.93 14.79 17.71
C ALA A 67 2.71 13.36 17.21
N PRO A 68 1.49 12.82 17.31
CA PRO A 68 1.15 11.53 16.72
C PRO A 68 1.45 11.51 15.21
N LYS A 69 1.95 10.38 14.72
CA LYS A 69 2.44 10.25 13.35
C LYS A 69 1.41 9.56 12.45
N PRO A 70 1.21 10.06 11.22
CA PRO A 70 0.56 9.28 10.18
C PRO A 70 1.24 7.92 10.06
N THR A 71 0.47 6.87 9.84
CA THR A 71 0.99 5.50 9.90
C THR A 71 0.64 4.73 8.65
N LEU A 72 1.67 4.22 7.97
CA LEU A 72 1.52 3.26 6.89
C LEU A 72 1.46 1.84 7.45
N ILE A 73 0.50 1.04 7.01
CA ILE A 73 0.44 -0.40 7.30
C ILE A 73 0.62 -1.11 5.98
N LEU A 74 1.75 -1.83 5.84
CA LEU A 74 2.16 -2.51 4.61
C LEU A 74 1.95 -4.01 4.71
N PHE A 75 1.36 -4.59 3.67
CA PHE A 75 1.22 -6.03 3.46
C PHE A 75 2.04 -6.45 2.22
N HIS A 76 2.89 -7.47 2.37
CA HIS A 76 3.74 -7.93 1.27
C HIS A 76 2.96 -8.69 0.20
N GLY A 77 3.52 -8.79 -1.01
CA GLY A 77 3.01 -9.62 -2.11
C GLY A 77 3.37 -11.09 -1.96
N GLY A 78 3.12 -11.88 -3.01
CA GLY A 78 3.51 -13.29 -3.07
C GLY A 78 2.33 -14.27 -3.21
N GLY A 79 1.19 -13.83 -3.75
CA GLY A 79 0.05 -14.70 -4.07
C GLY A 79 -0.56 -15.41 -2.87
N TRP A 80 -0.36 -14.92 -1.66
CA TRP A 80 -0.76 -15.56 -0.38
C TRP A 80 -0.09 -16.91 -0.10
N VAL A 81 0.89 -17.30 -0.93
CA VAL A 81 1.61 -18.59 -0.85
C VAL A 81 3.10 -18.43 -0.60
N ALA A 82 3.62 -17.25 -0.79
CA ALA A 82 5.03 -16.92 -0.64
C ALA A 82 5.22 -15.46 -0.22
N GLY A 83 6.44 -15.08 0.09
CA GLY A 83 6.80 -13.72 0.46
C GLY A 83 7.24 -13.60 1.91
N LYS A 84 7.74 -12.41 2.24
CA LYS A 84 8.15 -12.02 3.59
C LYS A 84 8.08 -10.51 3.71
N LYS A 85 7.80 -10.02 4.90
CA LYS A 85 7.77 -8.57 5.20
C LYS A 85 9.07 -7.85 4.80
N GLU A 86 10.23 -8.51 4.90
CA GLU A 86 11.54 -7.92 4.57
C GLU A 86 11.71 -7.62 3.07
N GLN A 87 10.98 -8.30 2.18
CA GLN A 87 11.13 -8.11 0.73
C GLN A 87 10.67 -6.75 0.24
N ASN A 88 9.77 -6.10 0.97
CA ASN A 88 9.16 -4.82 0.58
C ASN A 88 9.73 -3.60 1.32
N VAL A 89 10.83 -3.77 2.05
CA VAL A 89 11.42 -2.67 2.85
C VAL A 89 11.74 -1.42 2.01
N LEU A 90 12.12 -1.58 0.74
CA LEU A 90 12.42 -0.42 -0.10
C LEU A 90 11.18 0.42 -0.45
N TYR A 91 9.98 -0.17 -0.44
CA TYR A 91 8.73 0.58 -0.61
C TYR A 91 8.39 1.48 0.58
N LEU A 92 9.05 1.28 1.73
CA LEU A 92 8.84 2.08 2.93
C LEU A 92 9.57 3.43 2.89
N LEU A 93 10.69 3.50 2.15
CA LEU A 93 11.62 4.64 2.18
C LEU A 93 10.94 6.00 1.93
N PRO A 94 10.02 6.16 0.96
CA PRO A 94 9.34 7.44 0.75
C PRO A 94 8.49 7.88 1.95
N TYR A 95 7.89 6.94 2.67
CA TYR A 95 7.07 7.25 3.84
C TYR A 95 7.94 7.58 5.06
N LEU A 96 9.06 6.87 5.22
CA LEU A 96 10.06 7.23 6.23
C LEU A 96 10.60 8.64 5.98
N SER A 97 10.86 9.01 4.70
CA SER A 97 11.30 10.38 4.36
C SER A 97 10.25 11.46 4.64
N MET A 98 8.98 11.10 4.72
CA MET A 98 7.90 11.98 5.15
C MET A 98 7.69 12.01 6.67
N GLY A 99 8.52 11.34 7.46
CA GLY A 99 8.41 11.29 8.92
C GLY A 99 7.24 10.45 9.43
N TRP A 100 6.79 9.45 8.68
CA TRP A 100 5.68 8.57 9.04
C TRP A 100 6.14 7.41 9.92
N ALA A 101 5.26 6.92 10.78
CA ALA A 101 5.41 5.58 11.33
C ALA A 101 5.05 4.53 10.27
N VAL A 102 5.70 3.37 10.32
CA VAL A 102 5.40 2.27 9.41
C VAL A 102 5.26 0.98 10.19
N ILE A 103 4.23 0.22 9.87
CA ILE A 103 3.96 -1.14 10.36
C ILE A 103 4.08 -2.07 9.16
N ASN A 104 5.10 -2.92 9.15
CA ASN A 104 5.38 -3.87 8.08
C ASN A 104 4.97 -5.26 8.55
N VAL A 105 3.89 -5.80 7.98
CA VAL A 105 3.15 -6.95 8.51
C VAL A 105 3.55 -8.24 7.81
N GLU A 106 3.84 -9.28 8.60
CA GLU A 106 3.87 -10.67 8.18
C GLU A 106 2.49 -11.29 8.45
N TYR A 107 2.01 -12.14 7.55
CA TYR A 107 0.73 -12.82 7.68
C TYR A 107 0.87 -14.30 7.29
N ARG A 108 -0.06 -15.15 7.74
CA ARG A 108 -0.05 -16.59 7.42
C ARG A 108 -0.32 -16.82 5.93
N MET A 109 0.41 -17.76 5.37
CA MET A 109 0.35 -18.12 3.95
C MET A 109 0.05 -19.60 3.76
N ALA A 110 -0.53 -19.95 2.62
CA ALA A 110 -0.62 -21.34 2.19
C ALA A 110 0.79 -21.91 1.86
N PRO A 111 0.98 -23.22 1.96
CA PRO A 111 -0.04 -24.22 2.34
C PRO A 111 -0.28 -24.37 3.84
N ASN A 112 0.47 -23.66 4.69
CA ASN A 112 0.37 -23.81 6.16
C ASN A 112 -0.96 -23.29 6.72
N SER A 113 -1.54 -22.29 6.08
CA SER A 113 -2.83 -21.72 6.46
C SER A 113 -3.60 -21.27 5.22
N LEU A 114 -4.67 -21.99 4.91
CA LEU A 114 -5.54 -21.68 3.76
C LEU A 114 -6.34 -20.38 3.99
N ALA A 115 -7.00 -19.91 2.94
CA ALA A 115 -7.98 -18.82 3.06
C ALA A 115 -9.03 -19.16 4.15
N PRO A 116 -9.42 -18.17 4.99
CA PRO A 116 -9.19 -16.74 4.93
C PRO A 116 -8.03 -16.23 5.80
N ALA A 117 -7.15 -17.09 6.30
CA ALA A 117 -6.17 -16.77 7.34
C ALA A 117 -5.38 -15.47 7.12
N ALA A 118 -4.90 -15.22 5.90
CA ALA A 118 -4.17 -13.99 5.59
C ALA A 118 -5.00 -12.71 5.80
N VAL A 119 -6.30 -12.76 5.47
CA VAL A 119 -7.22 -11.62 5.67
C VAL A 119 -7.49 -11.39 7.16
N GLU A 120 -7.72 -12.47 7.91
CA GLU A 120 -7.89 -12.41 9.38
C GLU A 120 -6.67 -11.78 10.03
N ASP A 121 -5.47 -12.18 9.63
CA ASP A 121 -4.21 -11.67 10.18
C ASP A 121 -4.03 -10.18 9.89
N CYS A 122 -4.29 -9.73 8.66
CA CYS A 122 -4.20 -8.32 8.29
C CYS A 122 -5.23 -7.46 9.04
N ARG A 123 -6.44 -7.98 9.26
CA ARG A 123 -7.44 -7.33 10.11
C ARG A 123 -6.96 -7.22 11.55
N CYS A 124 -6.35 -8.27 12.08
CA CYS A 124 -5.77 -8.24 13.43
C CYS A 124 -4.59 -7.27 13.55
N ALA A 125 -3.75 -7.15 12.51
CA ALA A 125 -2.66 -6.17 12.50
C ALA A 125 -3.19 -4.72 12.51
N LEU A 126 -4.25 -4.41 11.75
CA LEU A 126 -4.90 -3.10 11.79
C LEU A 126 -5.48 -2.79 13.18
N ARG A 127 -6.12 -3.78 13.81
CA ARG A 127 -6.66 -3.65 15.18
C ARG A 127 -5.53 -3.45 16.18
N TRP A 128 -4.46 -4.23 16.09
CA TRP A 128 -3.29 -4.07 16.93
C TRP A 128 -2.73 -2.64 16.84
N ALA A 129 -2.58 -2.12 15.63
CA ALA A 129 -2.11 -0.74 15.40
C ALA A 129 -3.00 0.29 16.09
N PHE A 130 -4.32 0.09 16.05
CA PHE A 130 -5.27 0.98 16.70
C PHE A 130 -5.16 0.95 18.24
N TYR A 131 -5.14 -0.25 18.84
CA TYR A 131 -5.08 -0.41 20.29
C TYR A 131 -3.75 0.05 20.88
N HIS A 132 -2.66 -0.11 20.15
CA HIS A 132 -1.32 0.32 20.57
C HIS A 132 -0.94 1.73 20.06
N ALA A 133 -1.88 2.46 19.45
CA ALA A 133 -1.58 3.76 18.87
C ALA A 133 -1.02 4.76 19.89
N LYS A 134 -1.53 4.73 21.12
CA LYS A 134 -1.05 5.60 22.20
C LYS A 134 0.37 5.25 22.62
N ASP A 135 0.71 3.98 22.72
CA ASP A 135 2.02 3.49 23.17
C ASP A 135 3.11 3.88 22.17
N TYR A 136 2.77 3.87 20.88
CA TYR A 136 3.69 4.15 19.78
C TYR A 136 3.52 5.53 19.14
N ASN A 137 2.66 6.39 19.71
CA ASN A 137 2.41 7.75 19.21
C ASN A 137 1.92 7.77 17.75
N LEU A 138 0.97 6.88 17.40
CA LEU A 138 0.37 6.78 16.07
C LEU A 138 -0.92 7.64 16.00
N ASP A 139 -1.13 8.30 14.86
CA ASP A 139 -2.37 9.05 14.60
C ASP A 139 -3.43 8.10 14.01
N THR A 140 -4.38 7.66 14.85
CA THR A 140 -5.46 6.74 14.45
C THR A 140 -6.40 7.30 13.38
N SER A 141 -6.38 8.61 13.16
CA SER A 141 -7.15 9.25 12.10
C SER A 141 -6.44 9.22 10.73
N LYS A 142 -5.18 8.75 10.70
CA LYS A 142 -4.29 8.78 9.53
C LYS A 142 -3.62 7.43 9.26
N PHE A 143 -4.35 6.35 9.45
CA PHE A 143 -3.90 5.03 9.02
C PHE A 143 -4.09 4.89 7.50
N VAL A 144 -3.02 4.57 6.80
CA VAL A 144 -3.01 4.31 5.35
C VAL A 144 -2.58 2.86 5.13
N LEU A 145 -3.40 2.11 4.39
CA LEU A 145 -3.09 0.73 4.05
C LEU A 145 -2.45 0.66 2.67
N THR A 146 -1.45 -0.19 2.52
CA THR A 146 -0.81 -0.42 1.22
C THR A 146 -0.28 -1.84 1.08
N GLY A 147 -0.03 -2.25 -0.13
CA GLY A 147 0.61 -3.51 -0.47
C GLY A 147 0.65 -3.76 -1.96
N THR A 148 1.46 -4.74 -2.36
CA THR A 148 1.67 -5.11 -3.77
C THR A 148 1.02 -6.45 -4.07
N SER A 149 0.34 -6.62 -5.22
CA SER A 149 -0.22 -7.91 -5.64
C SER A 149 -1.19 -8.49 -4.59
N ALA A 150 -0.91 -9.68 -4.05
CA ALA A 150 -1.66 -10.23 -2.90
C ALA A 150 -1.72 -9.27 -1.70
N GLY A 151 -0.65 -8.51 -1.43
CA GLY A 151 -0.66 -7.47 -0.39
C GLY A 151 -1.56 -6.30 -0.74
N GLY A 152 -1.68 -5.93 -2.02
CA GLY A 152 -2.64 -4.94 -2.52
C GLY A 152 -4.08 -5.39 -2.29
N HIS A 153 -4.37 -6.67 -2.57
CA HIS A 153 -5.63 -7.30 -2.19
C HIS A 153 -5.89 -7.20 -0.68
N LEU A 154 -4.89 -7.57 0.14
CA LEU A 154 -5.01 -7.53 1.60
C LEU A 154 -5.22 -6.10 2.13
N ALA A 155 -4.60 -5.09 1.53
CA ALA A 155 -4.84 -3.69 1.86
C ALA A 155 -6.27 -3.26 1.53
N LEU A 156 -6.76 -3.61 0.34
CA LEU A 156 -8.14 -3.33 -0.08
C LEU A 156 -9.15 -4.02 0.84
N ILE A 157 -9.07 -5.34 0.99
CA ILE A 157 -10.06 -6.09 1.77
C ILE A 157 -10.06 -5.65 3.24
N THR A 158 -8.88 -5.45 3.84
CA THR A 158 -8.74 -4.98 5.23
C THR A 158 -9.43 -3.64 5.45
N GLY A 159 -9.26 -2.69 4.52
CA GLY A 159 -9.84 -1.34 4.64
C GLY A 159 -11.30 -1.24 4.19
N MET A 160 -11.80 -2.16 3.37
CA MET A 160 -13.16 -2.13 2.82
C MET A 160 -14.15 -3.00 3.61
N LEU A 161 -13.69 -4.00 4.35
CA LEU A 161 -14.55 -4.80 5.21
C LEU A 161 -15.29 -3.92 6.23
N PRO A 162 -16.58 -4.25 6.53
CA PRO A 162 -17.31 -3.53 7.57
C PRO A 162 -16.68 -3.76 8.95
N PRO A 163 -16.97 -2.91 9.92
CA PRO A 163 -16.68 -3.20 11.33
C PRO A 163 -17.34 -4.50 11.77
N GLN A 164 -16.69 -5.24 12.68
CA GLN A 164 -17.18 -6.51 13.20
C GLN A 164 -17.39 -7.58 12.12
N SER A 165 -16.53 -7.59 11.12
CA SER A 165 -16.47 -8.65 10.11
C SER A 165 -16.23 -10.00 10.76
N VAL A 166 -16.74 -11.08 10.15
CA VAL A 166 -16.44 -12.46 10.58
C VAL A 166 -14.93 -12.73 10.63
N PHE A 167 -14.14 -12.04 9.82
CA PHE A 167 -12.68 -12.12 9.77
C PHE A 167 -11.97 -11.41 10.95
N ASP A 168 -12.71 -10.73 11.82
CA ASP A 168 -12.16 -10.10 13.03
C ASP A 168 -12.17 -11.05 14.25
N ARG A 169 -12.83 -12.21 14.15
CA ARG A 169 -13.10 -13.10 15.29
C ARG A 169 -11.86 -13.69 15.95
N GLN A 170 -10.77 -13.84 15.21
CA GLN A 170 -9.51 -14.40 15.73
C GLN A 170 -8.56 -13.34 16.30
N CYS A 171 -8.91 -12.05 16.16
CA CYS A 171 -8.06 -11.01 16.67
C CYS A 171 -8.01 -11.00 18.19
N PRO A 172 -6.82 -10.84 18.79
CA PRO A 172 -6.71 -10.64 20.23
C PRO A 172 -7.57 -9.46 20.65
N THR A 173 -8.41 -9.69 21.64
CA THR A 173 -9.08 -8.60 22.36
C THR A 173 -8.19 -8.25 23.56
N ASP A 174 -7.99 -6.96 23.82
CA ASP A 174 -7.54 -6.62 25.15
C ASP A 174 -8.62 -7.07 26.16
N ASN A 175 -8.23 -7.30 27.42
CA ASN A 175 -9.15 -7.81 28.43
C ASN A 175 -10.35 -6.89 28.71
N SER A 176 -10.45 -5.73 28.08
CA SER A 176 -11.48 -4.71 28.26
C SER A 176 -12.60 -4.78 27.22
N THR A 177 -12.35 -5.35 26.04
CA THR A 177 -13.33 -5.44 24.96
C THR A 177 -13.61 -6.89 24.58
N ARG A 178 -14.54 -7.50 25.31
CA ARG A 178 -15.10 -8.78 24.86
C ARG A 178 -15.91 -8.53 23.58
N TRP A 179 -15.69 -9.36 22.56
CA TRP A 179 -16.43 -9.41 21.28
C TRP A 179 -17.95 -9.17 21.42
N ASN A 180 -18.54 -9.53 22.55
CA ASN A 180 -19.99 -9.51 22.81
C ASN A 180 -20.50 -8.23 23.50
N GLN A 181 -19.68 -7.21 23.75
CA GLN A 181 -20.12 -6.03 24.53
C GLN A 181 -20.37 -4.76 23.72
N GLY A 182 -20.51 -4.85 22.41
CA GLY A 182 -21.14 -3.81 21.57
C GLY A 182 -20.37 -2.49 21.37
N ALA A 183 -19.18 -2.34 21.93
CA ALA A 183 -18.41 -1.09 21.91
C ALA A 183 -17.08 -1.23 21.20
N GLU A 184 -17.03 -1.92 20.05
CA GLU A 184 -15.81 -1.90 19.25
C GLU A 184 -15.62 -0.53 18.60
N PRO A 185 -14.43 0.07 18.74
CA PRO A 185 -14.14 1.33 18.06
C PRO A 185 -14.18 1.12 16.55
N GLN A 186 -14.80 2.05 15.85
CA GLN A 186 -14.72 2.08 14.40
C GLN A 186 -13.30 2.51 14.00
N ILE A 187 -12.48 1.55 13.57
CA ILE A 187 -11.14 1.84 13.07
C ILE A 187 -11.27 2.51 11.71
N LYS A 188 -10.86 3.78 11.63
CA LYS A 188 -10.93 4.55 10.41
C LYS A 188 -9.64 4.37 9.61
N VAL A 189 -9.76 3.94 8.35
CA VAL A 189 -8.69 3.99 7.36
C VAL A 189 -8.80 5.30 6.60
N ALA A 190 -7.70 6.07 6.54
CA ALA A 190 -7.69 7.39 5.92
C ALA A 190 -7.52 7.32 4.39
N ALA A 191 -6.80 6.32 3.89
CA ALA A 191 -6.64 6.05 2.46
C ALA A 191 -6.14 4.61 2.23
N ILE A 192 -6.35 4.09 1.02
CA ILE A 192 -5.77 2.82 0.56
C ILE A 192 -4.95 3.09 -0.69
N ILE A 193 -3.70 2.62 -0.70
CA ILE A 193 -2.78 2.69 -1.84
C ILE A 193 -2.58 1.26 -2.33
N ASN A 194 -3.21 0.93 -3.43
CA ASN A 194 -3.20 -0.41 -4.02
C ASN A 194 -2.20 -0.49 -5.18
N TRP A 195 -1.23 -1.40 -5.08
CA TRP A 195 -0.30 -1.68 -6.16
C TRP A 195 -0.69 -2.98 -6.81
N PHE A 196 -1.33 -2.91 -8.00
CA PHE A 196 -1.75 -4.04 -8.83
C PHE A 196 -2.35 -5.22 -8.03
N GLY A 197 -3.14 -4.92 -7.02
CA GLY A 197 -3.77 -5.93 -6.16
C GLY A 197 -4.99 -6.57 -6.78
N ILE A 198 -5.24 -7.80 -6.38
CA ILE A 198 -6.42 -8.58 -6.78
C ILE A 198 -7.67 -7.93 -6.17
N THR A 199 -8.69 -7.71 -6.99
CA THR A 199 -9.96 -7.11 -6.55
C THR A 199 -11.14 -8.08 -6.62
N ASP A 200 -11.01 -9.14 -7.41
CA ASP A 200 -11.99 -10.20 -7.59
C ASP A 200 -11.27 -11.56 -7.53
N VAL A 201 -11.26 -12.15 -6.35
CA VAL A 201 -10.60 -13.44 -6.09
C VAL A 201 -11.34 -14.58 -6.79
N ALA A 202 -12.68 -14.48 -6.91
CA ALA A 202 -13.51 -15.52 -7.52
C ALA A 202 -13.12 -15.77 -8.99
N GLU A 203 -12.69 -14.73 -9.71
CA GLU A 203 -12.19 -14.84 -11.08
C GLU A 203 -10.90 -15.65 -11.18
N LEU A 204 -10.09 -15.70 -10.13
CA LEU A 204 -8.77 -16.33 -10.13
C LEU A 204 -8.76 -17.78 -9.61
N ILE A 205 -9.85 -18.27 -9.07
CA ILE A 205 -9.93 -19.66 -8.58
C ILE A 205 -10.55 -20.62 -9.59
N ASP A 206 -11.24 -20.07 -10.61
CA ASP A 206 -11.92 -20.87 -11.63
C ASP A 206 -12.01 -20.11 -12.96
N GLY A 207 -12.22 -20.83 -14.09
CA GLY A 207 -12.38 -20.25 -15.41
C GLY A 207 -11.08 -19.85 -16.11
N PRO A 208 -11.15 -19.01 -17.16
CA PRO A 208 -10.02 -18.72 -18.05
C PRO A 208 -8.91 -17.89 -17.36
N ASN A 209 -9.21 -17.18 -16.32
CA ASN A 209 -8.25 -16.38 -15.55
C ASN A 209 -7.75 -17.10 -14.30
N ALA A 210 -8.06 -18.38 -14.11
CA ALA A 210 -7.61 -19.15 -12.96
C ALA A 210 -6.08 -19.11 -12.81
N LYS A 211 -5.62 -18.90 -11.59
CA LYS A 211 -4.20 -18.78 -11.23
C LYS A 211 -3.82 -19.80 -10.19
N HIS A 212 -2.70 -20.47 -10.41
CA HIS A 212 -2.21 -21.53 -9.52
C HIS A 212 -2.11 -21.07 -8.06
N TYR A 213 -1.56 -19.89 -7.81
CA TYR A 213 -1.40 -19.34 -6.46
C TYR A 213 -2.74 -19.13 -5.75
N ALA A 214 -3.79 -18.73 -6.47
CA ALA A 214 -5.12 -18.57 -5.90
C ALA A 214 -5.75 -19.93 -5.57
N MET A 215 -5.60 -20.91 -6.46
CA MET A 215 -6.05 -22.27 -6.20
C MET A 215 -5.32 -22.90 -5.01
N GLU A 216 -4.03 -22.68 -4.89
CA GLU A 216 -3.23 -23.16 -3.75
C GLU A 216 -3.65 -22.50 -2.44
N TRP A 217 -3.94 -21.17 -2.43
CA TRP A 217 -4.44 -20.47 -1.27
C TRP A 217 -5.77 -21.01 -0.73
N PHE A 218 -6.65 -21.45 -1.63
CA PHE A 218 -7.92 -22.08 -1.25
C PHE A 218 -7.79 -23.58 -0.96
N GLY A 219 -6.79 -24.24 -1.52
CA GLY A 219 -6.62 -25.68 -1.39
C GLY A 219 -7.90 -26.46 -1.74
N SER A 220 -8.26 -27.44 -0.92
CA SER A 220 -9.43 -28.31 -1.10
C SER A 220 -10.66 -27.87 -0.32
N LEU A 221 -10.81 -26.58 0.01
CA LEU A 221 -12.00 -26.06 0.67
C LEU A 221 -13.26 -26.32 -0.18
N THR A 222 -14.30 -26.88 0.44
CA THR A 222 -15.55 -27.24 -0.25
C THR A 222 -16.41 -26.02 -0.58
N ASN A 223 -16.34 -24.97 0.22
CA ASN A 223 -17.08 -23.70 0.06
C ASN A 223 -16.27 -22.61 -0.66
N ARG A 224 -15.22 -22.98 -1.42
CA ARG A 224 -14.26 -22.04 -2.01
C ARG A 224 -14.90 -20.93 -2.86
N ALA A 225 -15.98 -21.24 -3.60
CA ALA A 225 -16.62 -20.24 -4.47
C ALA A 225 -17.35 -19.15 -3.66
N GLU A 226 -17.97 -19.50 -2.55
CA GLU A 226 -18.60 -18.56 -1.62
C GLU A 226 -17.53 -17.72 -0.91
N LEU A 227 -16.55 -18.40 -0.31
CA LEU A 227 -15.44 -17.74 0.38
C LEU A 227 -14.64 -16.82 -0.55
N ALA A 228 -14.41 -17.21 -1.82
CA ALA A 228 -13.73 -16.34 -2.78
C ALA A 228 -14.49 -15.03 -3.04
N ARG A 229 -15.82 -15.07 -3.10
CA ARG A 229 -16.64 -13.85 -3.19
C ARG A 229 -16.54 -13.01 -1.92
N GLU A 230 -16.55 -13.63 -0.76
CA GLU A 230 -16.39 -12.97 0.54
C GLU A 230 -14.99 -12.34 0.70
N LEU A 231 -13.97 -12.89 0.04
CA LEU A 231 -12.61 -12.39 0.04
C LEU A 231 -12.32 -11.42 -1.13
N SER A 232 -13.30 -11.13 -1.97
CA SER A 232 -13.14 -10.21 -3.10
C SER A 232 -13.45 -8.77 -2.70
N PRO A 233 -12.49 -7.82 -2.71
CA PRO A 233 -12.71 -6.42 -2.35
C PRO A 233 -13.88 -5.78 -3.11
N ILE A 234 -14.07 -6.10 -4.38
CA ILE A 234 -15.15 -5.55 -5.21
C ILE A 234 -16.55 -5.80 -4.62
N THR A 235 -16.72 -6.88 -3.84
CA THR A 235 -17.97 -7.22 -3.15
C THR A 235 -18.37 -6.20 -2.09
N TYR A 236 -17.39 -5.47 -1.54
CA TYR A 236 -17.58 -4.53 -0.43
C TYR A 236 -17.66 -3.07 -0.86
N VAL A 237 -17.74 -2.81 -2.17
CA VAL A 237 -17.87 -1.44 -2.68
C VAL A 237 -19.19 -0.83 -2.22
N ARG A 238 -19.11 0.28 -1.51
CA ARG A 238 -20.24 1.05 -0.97
C ARG A 238 -19.85 2.50 -0.74
N ALA A 239 -20.81 3.38 -0.58
CA ALA A 239 -20.55 4.75 -0.16
C ALA A 239 -19.84 4.80 1.22
N GLY A 240 -19.02 5.82 1.43
CA GLY A 240 -18.31 6.06 2.68
C GLY A 240 -17.03 5.24 2.89
N LEU A 241 -16.58 4.48 1.89
CA LEU A 241 -15.25 3.87 1.91
C LEU A 241 -14.16 4.95 1.89
N PRO A 242 -12.95 4.64 2.42
CA PRO A 242 -11.82 5.54 2.32
C PRO A 242 -11.45 5.83 0.86
N PRO A 243 -10.78 6.95 0.57
CA PRO A 243 -10.18 7.20 -0.73
C PRO A 243 -9.22 6.08 -1.16
N ILE A 244 -9.30 5.64 -2.41
CA ILE A 244 -8.51 4.53 -2.97
C ILE A 244 -7.74 5.00 -4.21
N ILE A 245 -6.41 4.83 -4.23
CA ILE A 245 -5.60 4.97 -5.43
C ILE A 245 -5.01 3.63 -5.82
N THR A 246 -5.06 3.31 -7.12
CA THR A 246 -4.51 2.06 -7.67
C THR A 246 -3.50 2.36 -8.77
N PHE A 247 -2.35 1.70 -8.73
CA PHE A 247 -1.33 1.67 -9.77
C PHE A 247 -1.32 0.29 -10.41
N HIS A 248 -1.49 0.19 -11.73
CA HIS A 248 -1.58 -1.10 -12.40
C HIS A 248 -1.05 -1.01 -13.84
N GLY A 249 -0.22 -1.98 -14.23
CA GLY A 249 0.23 -2.12 -15.62
C GLY A 249 -0.89 -2.67 -16.51
N ASP A 250 -1.08 -2.10 -17.71
CA ASP A 250 -2.16 -2.53 -18.60
C ASP A 250 -1.85 -3.83 -19.39
N GLU A 251 -0.61 -4.33 -19.27
CA GLU A 251 -0.18 -5.63 -19.80
C GLU A 251 0.09 -6.66 -18.69
N ASP A 252 -0.53 -6.49 -17.52
CA ASP A 252 -0.37 -7.40 -16.38
C ASP A 252 -0.94 -8.79 -16.69
N ASP A 253 -0.06 -9.79 -16.76
CA ASP A 253 -0.36 -11.20 -17.05
C ASP A 253 -0.56 -12.06 -15.80
N ILE A 254 -0.34 -11.51 -14.61
CA ILE A 254 -0.52 -12.17 -13.30
C ILE A 254 -1.87 -11.80 -12.68
N VAL A 255 -2.14 -10.50 -12.54
CA VAL A 255 -3.44 -9.97 -12.08
C VAL A 255 -4.08 -9.22 -13.25
N PRO A 256 -5.17 -9.70 -13.84
CA PRO A 256 -5.79 -9.04 -15.00
C PRO A 256 -6.10 -7.57 -14.73
N TYR A 257 -5.55 -6.66 -15.53
CA TYR A 257 -5.75 -5.21 -15.40
C TYR A 257 -7.24 -4.82 -15.33
N ASN A 258 -8.11 -5.57 -16.02
CA ASN A 258 -9.55 -5.35 -15.99
C ASN A 258 -10.15 -5.45 -14.58
N GLN A 259 -9.52 -6.14 -13.64
CA GLN A 259 -9.95 -6.16 -12.24
C GLN A 259 -9.88 -4.76 -11.61
N ALA A 260 -8.78 -4.02 -11.85
CA ALA A 260 -8.65 -2.64 -11.40
C ALA A 260 -9.69 -1.73 -12.08
N VAL A 261 -9.91 -1.88 -13.38
CA VAL A 261 -10.92 -1.11 -14.13
C VAL A 261 -12.32 -1.32 -13.54
N ARG A 262 -12.70 -2.58 -13.29
CA ARG A 262 -14.01 -2.90 -12.69
C ARG A 262 -14.18 -2.36 -11.27
N LEU A 263 -13.13 -2.46 -10.45
CA LEU A 263 -13.16 -1.88 -9.10
C LEU A 263 -13.41 -0.37 -9.15
N HIS A 264 -12.62 0.36 -9.96
CA HIS A 264 -12.72 1.82 -10.03
C HIS A 264 -14.04 2.28 -10.61
N ALA A 265 -14.60 1.59 -11.61
CA ALA A 265 -15.95 1.85 -12.13
C ALA A 265 -17.03 1.63 -11.06
N ALA A 266 -16.87 0.62 -10.19
CA ALA A 266 -17.79 0.40 -9.09
C ALA A 266 -17.64 1.46 -7.98
N LEU A 267 -16.43 1.91 -7.68
CA LEU A 267 -16.16 2.99 -6.73
C LEU A 267 -16.76 4.32 -7.20
N ASP A 268 -16.62 4.66 -8.48
CA ASP A 268 -17.25 5.84 -9.09
C ASP A 268 -18.76 5.81 -8.92
N LYS A 269 -19.39 4.68 -9.24
CA LYS A 269 -20.83 4.48 -9.09
C LYS A 269 -21.30 4.62 -7.63
N ALA A 270 -20.46 4.23 -6.68
CA ALA A 270 -20.73 4.34 -5.24
C ALA A 270 -20.37 5.73 -4.67
N GLY A 271 -19.83 6.65 -5.46
CA GLY A 271 -19.39 7.98 -5.03
C GLY A 271 -18.18 7.94 -4.08
N VAL A 272 -17.35 6.90 -4.17
CA VAL A 272 -16.12 6.77 -3.38
C VAL A 272 -15.00 7.54 -4.07
N PRO A 273 -14.27 8.42 -3.37
CA PRO A 273 -13.08 9.07 -3.92
C PRO A 273 -12.05 8.02 -4.38
N ASN A 274 -11.68 8.06 -5.66
CA ASN A 274 -10.77 7.06 -6.18
C ASN A 274 -9.94 7.61 -7.35
N GLN A 275 -8.83 6.89 -7.68
CA GLN A 275 -7.97 7.19 -8.82
C GLN A 275 -7.33 5.89 -9.32
N LEU A 276 -7.51 5.56 -10.60
CA LEU A 276 -6.77 4.50 -11.28
C LEU A 276 -5.66 5.13 -12.12
N VAL A 277 -4.42 4.77 -11.81
CA VAL A 277 -3.21 5.18 -12.55
C VAL A 277 -2.73 3.99 -13.37
N THR A 278 -2.94 4.05 -14.66
CA THR A 278 -2.52 3.01 -15.61
C THR A 278 -1.07 3.23 -16.02
N ILE A 279 -0.22 2.24 -15.79
CA ILE A 279 1.18 2.26 -16.23
C ILE A 279 1.26 1.51 -17.57
N ARG A 280 1.28 2.28 -18.67
CA ARG A 280 1.18 1.74 -20.03
C ARG A 280 2.34 0.85 -20.42
N GLY A 281 2.03 -0.29 -21.03
CA GLY A 281 2.99 -1.29 -21.49
C GLY A 281 3.74 -1.99 -20.36
N ARG A 282 3.24 -1.90 -19.12
CA ARG A 282 3.84 -2.57 -17.96
C ARG A 282 3.04 -3.81 -17.55
N LYS A 283 3.82 -4.82 -17.19
CA LYS A 283 3.32 -6.06 -16.60
C LYS A 283 3.05 -5.91 -15.11
N HIS A 284 3.07 -7.01 -14.36
CA HIS A 284 2.70 -7.08 -12.95
C HIS A 284 3.58 -6.24 -12.02
N ASP A 285 4.86 -6.03 -12.36
CA ASP A 285 5.83 -5.24 -11.60
C ASP A 285 6.93 -4.69 -12.53
N GLY A 286 8.10 -4.35 -11.98
CA GLY A 286 9.24 -3.92 -12.78
C GLY A 286 9.12 -2.49 -13.30
N PHE A 287 8.43 -1.63 -12.55
CA PHE A 287 8.35 -0.20 -12.87
C PHE A 287 9.74 0.43 -12.84
N ASN A 288 10.05 1.20 -13.89
CA ASN A 288 11.33 1.87 -13.96
C ASN A 288 11.42 3.06 -12.99
N ARG A 289 12.64 3.61 -12.86
CA ARG A 289 12.89 4.71 -11.92
C ARG A 289 11.96 5.91 -12.14
N GLN A 290 11.71 6.31 -13.39
CA GLN A 290 10.88 7.47 -13.68
C GLN A 290 9.40 7.20 -13.36
N GLU A 291 8.93 6.00 -13.64
CA GLU A 291 7.57 5.57 -13.27
C GLU A 291 7.39 5.58 -11.75
N LEU A 292 8.37 5.06 -10.99
CA LEU A 292 8.31 5.12 -9.52
C LEU A 292 8.32 6.55 -8.99
N VAL A 293 9.11 7.45 -9.57
CA VAL A 293 9.09 8.88 -9.21
C VAL A 293 7.69 9.47 -9.42
N ASN A 294 7.07 9.20 -10.56
CA ASN A 294 5.73 9.69 -10.88
C ASN A 294 4.68 9.08 -9.94
N ILE A 295 4.75 7.77 -9.70
CA ILE A 295 3.84 7.05 -8.78
C ILE A 295 3.89 7.65 -7.37
N TYR A 296 5.09 7.89 -6.82
CA TYR A 296 5.19 8.49 -5.48
C TYR A 296 4.77 9.96 -5.45
N ALA A 297 4.92 10.71 -6.56
CA ALA A 297 4.35 12.05 -6.69
C ALA A 297 2.82 12.01 -6.69
N ASP A 298 2.22 11.07 -7.42
CA ASP A 298 0.77 10.86 -7.44
C ASP A 298 0.23 10.43 -6.06
N ILE A 299 0.93 9.53 -5.37
CA ILE A 299 0.59 9.14 -3.98
C ILE A 299 0.58 10.38 -3.08
N ARG A 300 1.64 11.20 -3.13
CA ARG A 300 1.73 12.41 -2.31
C ARG A 300 0.59 13.37 -2.62
N ALA A 301 0.32 13.64 -3.90
CA ALA A 301 -0.78 14.51 -4.33
C ALA A 301 -2.15 13.98 -3.87
N PHE A 302 -2.36 12.67 -3.97
CA PHE A 302 -3.57 12.01 -3.50
C PHE A 302 -3.75 12.15 -1.99
N LEU A 303 -2.72 11.89 -1.20
CA LEU A 303 -2.76 12.02 0.26
C LEU A 303 -3.02 13.46 0.72
N ILE A 304 -2.46 14.47 0.01
CA ILE A 304 -2.75 15.88 0.24
C ILE A 304 -4.22 16.19 -0.08
N LYS A 305 -4.70 15.79 -1.26
CA LYS A 305 -6.06 16.03 -1.71
C LYS A 305 -7.11 15.56 -0.71
N TYR A 306 -6.85 14.45 -0.02
CA TYR A 306 -7.79 13.87 0.94
C TYR A 306 -7.42 14.15 2.41
N GLY A 307 -6.52 15.10 2.66
CA GLY A 307 -6.22 15.63 4.00
C GLY A 307 -5.47 14.68 4.92
N VAL A 308 -4.84 13.63 4.37
CA VAL A 308 -3.98 12.71 5.14
C VAL A 308 -2.69 13.39 5.54
N ILE A 309 -2.10 14.16 4.62
CA ILE A 309 -0.93 15.01 4.87
C ILE A 309 -1.26 16.46 4.52
N LYS A 310 -0.51 17.38 5.11
CA LYS A 310 -0.62 18.81 4.80
C LYS A 310 0.23 19.15 3.57
N THR A 311 -0.14 20.19 2.87
CA THR A 311 0.78 20.90 1.96
C THR A 311 1.85 21.56 2.81
N ASP A 312 3.11 21.36 2.45
CA ASP A 312 4.21 22.14 3.02
C ASP A 312 4.09 23.60 2.62
#